data_00b90342f08606b5525d3d3e5eadebef
#
_entry.id   00b90342f08606b5525d3d3e5eadebef
#
_cell.length_a   1.000
_cell.length_b   1.000
_cell.length_c   1.000
_cell.angle_alpha   90.00
_cell.angle_beta   90.00
_cell.angle_gamma   90.00
#
_symmetry.space_group_name_H-M   'P 1'
#
loop_
_entity.id
_entity.type
_entity.pdbx_description
1 polymer ?
#
loop_
_entity_poly.entity_id
_entity_poly.type
_entity_poly.pdbx_seq_one_letter_code
_entity_poly.pdbx_strand_id
1 'polypeptide(L)'
;MSVVTHSVFTVPSWKEIQSDSPAFARKVEERFTAGTNKTIATLRKDGSPRISGTELEFHEGQITLGMMGKSMKLLDVRRDPRVALHSPTIEPPKGQPSEHPGDAKIAGLLIEHIAADLGPEYPSAGAFEIDIREVVLTYIDETETHLVIESWDAAHGWRKRTRS
;
A
#
# COMPACT_ATOMS: atom_id res chain seq x y z
N MET A 1 8.44 36.07 -23.76
CA MET A 1 7.84 34.70 -23.70
C MET A 1 8.30 34.04 -22.42
N SER A 2 7.42 33.96 -21.45
CA SER A 2 7.73 33.37 -20.14
C SER A 2 7.46 31.85 -20.27
N VAL A 3 8.52 31.04 -20.11
CA VAL A 3 8.40 29.58 -20.06
C VAL A 3 7.86 29.25 -18.67
N VAL A 4 6.59 28.89 -18.60
CA VAL A 4 6.00 28.32 -17.38
C VAL A 4 6.55 26.89 -17.26
N THR A 5 7.58 26.74 -16.44
CA THR A 5 8.04 25.42 -15.99
C THR A 5 6.94 24.81 -15.13
N HIS A 6 6.17 23.90 -15.69
CA HIS A 6 5.32 23.01 -14.92
C HIS A 6 6.25 22.12 -14.11
N SER A 7 6.35 22.38 -12.82
CA SER A 7 6.91 21.42 -11.86
C SER A 7 6.01 20.19 -11.90
N VAL A 8 6.47 19.13 -12.56
CA VAL A 8 5.84 17.82 -12.48
C VAL A 8 6.11 17.34 -11.06
N PHE A 9 5.15 17.52 -10.17
CA PHE A 9 5.17 16.85 -8.87
C PHE A 9 5.08 15.35 -9.17
N THR A 10 6.22 14.68 -9.15
CA THR A 10 6.26 13.23 -9.22
C THR A 10 5.60 12.70 -7.95
N VAL A 11 4.46 12.05 -8.12
CA VAL A 11 3.77 11.31 -7.07
C VAL A 11 4.69 10.18 -6.61
N PRO A 12 5.01 10.06 -5.30
CA PRO A 12 5.84 8.98 -4.81
C PRO A 12 5.27 7.62 -5.25
N SER A 13 6.05 6.91 -6.05
CA SER A 13 5.69 5.63 -6.64
C SER A 13 6.45 4.50 -5.96
N TRP A 14 6.03 3.26 -6.20
CA TRP A 14 6.76 2.08 -5.73
C TRP A 14 8.20 2.04 -6.25
N LYS A 15 8.42 2.50 -7.47
CA LYS A 15 9.76 2.60 -8.09
C LYS A 15 10.73 3.46 -7.28
N GLU A 16 10.26 4.53 -6.66
CA GLU A 16 11.09 5.37 -5.79
C GLU A 16 11.59 4.59 -4.57
N ILE A 17 10.70 3.83 -3.93
CA ILE A 17 11.03 2.99 -2.77
C ILE A 17 11.97 1.86 -3.18
N GLN A 18 11.75 1.23 -4.35
CA GLN A 18 12.65 0.22 -4.91
C GLN A 18 14.06 0.77 -5.17
N SER A 19 14.16 2.02 -5.61
CA SER A 19 15.43 2.68 -5.86
C SER A 19 16.14 3.11 -4.59
N ASP A 20 15.41 3.62 -3.61
CA ASP A 20 15.94 4.10 -2.33
C ASP A 20 16.37 2.94 -1.41
N SER A 21 15.58 1.90 -1.32
CA SER A 21 15.84 0.74 -0.46
C SER A 21 15.32 -0.57 -1.07
N PRO A 22 16.08 -1.15 -2.03
CA PRO A 22 15.62 -2.32 -2.79
C PRO A 22 15.37 -3.56 -1.92
N ALA A 23 16.14 -3.78 -0.87
CA ALA A 23 15.94 -4.91 0.04
C ALA A 23 14.66 -4.78 0.87
N PHE A 24 14.36 -3.58 1.35
CA PHE A 24 13.11 -3.28 2.05
C PHE A 24 11.90 -3.42 1.12
N ALA A 25 11.96 -2.83 -0.07
CA ALA A 25 10.90 -2.91 -1.06
C ALA A 25 10.57 -4.37 -1.40
N ARG A 26 11.58 -5.22 -1.63
CA ARG A 26 11.37 -6.65 -1.91
C ARG A 26 10.65 -7.36 -0.77
N LYS A 27 11.05 -7.15 0.48
CA LYS A 27 10.39 -7.75 1.65
C LYS A 27 8.92 -7.33 1.74
N VAL A 28 8.62 -6.05 1.53
CA VAL A 28 7.24 -5.53 1.55
C VAL A 28 6.42 -6.16 0.42
N GLU A 29 6.94 -6.20 -0.80
CA GLU A 29 6.28 -6.81 -1.95
C GLU A 29 5.98 -8.29 -1.71
N GLU A 30 6.94 -9.06 -1.15
CA GLU A 30 6.75 -10.45 -0.75
C GLU A 30 5.60 -10.62 0.25
N ARG A 31 5.42 -9.68 1.20
CA ARG A 31 4.28 -9.73 2.16
C ARG A 31 2.96 -9.50 1.45
N PHE A 32 2.89 -8.53 0.55
CA PHE A 32 1.66 -8.24 -0.18
C PHE A 32 1.32 -9.31 -1.23
N THR A 33 2.29 -9.97 -1.81
CA THR A 33 2.08 -11.03 -2.82
C THR A 33 1.91 -12.43 -2.22
N ALA A 34 2.09 -12.60 -0.92
CA ALA A 34 1.93 -13.88 -0.22
C ALA A 34 0.50 -14.45 -0.25
N GLY A 35 -0.49 -13.64 -0.57
CA GLY A 35 -1.88 -14.04 -0.75
C GLY A 35 -2.65 -13.07 -1.63
N THR A 36 -3.73 -13.51 -2.23
CA THR A 36 -4.56 -12.69 -3.13
C THR A 36 -5.28 -11.58 -2.39
N ASN A 37 -5.87 -11.88 -1.24
CA ASN A 37 -6.70 -10.95 -0.48
C ASN A 37 -5.87 -10.10 0.49
N LYS A 38 -6.00 -8.80 0.38
CA LYS A 38 -5.44 -7.79 1.27
C LYS A 38 -6.58 -7.06 1.99
N THR A 39 -6.24 -6.32 3.01
CA THR A 39 -7.18 -5.45 3.73
C THR A 39 -6.92 -4.00 3.37
N ILE A 40 -7.98 -3.26 3.06
CA ILE A 40 -7.95 -1.81 2.84
C ILE A 40 -8.84 -1.11 3.86
N ALA A 41 -8.32 -0.06 4.48
CA ALA A 41 -9.08 0.89 5.27
C ALA A 41 -9.39 2.12 4.42
N THR A 42 -10.66 2.53 4.44
CA THR A 42 -11.19 3.75 3.81
C THR A 42 -11.97 4.56 4.85
N LEU A 43 -12.34 5.80 4.53
CA LEU A 43 -13.07 6.67 5.43
C LEU A 43 -14.52 6.85 4.97
N ARG A 44 -15.46 6.54 5.87
CA ARG A 44 -16.89 6.82 5.64
C ARG A 44 -17.17 8.32 5.60
N LYS A 45 -18.37 8.69 5.19
CA LYS A 45 -18.82 10.09 5.11
C LYS A 45 -18.69 10.84 6.45
N ASP A 46 -18.85 10.16 7.57
CA ASP A 46 -18.70 10.72 8.92
C ASP A 46 -17.27 10.72 9.44
N GLY A 47 -16.30 10.27 8.61
CA GLY A 47 -14.89 10.15 8.97
C GLY A 47 -14.52 8.87 9.74
N SER A 48 -15.49 8.02 10.06
CA SER A 48 -15.21 6.74 10.71
C SER A 48 -14.54 5.76 9.74
N PRO A 49 -13.61 4.90 10.21
CA PRO A 49 -12.92 3.96 9.36
C PRO A 49 -13.82 2.81 8.89
N ARG A 50 -13.61 2.36 7.67
CA ARG A 50 -14.16 1.13 7.09
C ARG A 50 -13.02 0.19 6.75
N ILE A 51 -13.17 -1.09 7.03
CA ILE A 51 -12.29 -2.16 6.58
C ILE A 51 -13.00 -2.97 5.50
N SER A 52 -12.28 -3.27 4.41
CA SER A 52 -12.77 -4.08 3.30
C SER A 52 -11.65 -4.98 2.76
N GLY A 53 -12.03 -6.07 2.10
CA GLY A 53 -11.09 -6.84 1.28
C GLY A 53 -10.76 -6.10 -0.01
N THR A 54 -9.54 -6.28 -0.50
CA THR A 54 -9.08 -5.75 -1.79
C THR A 54 -8.00 -6.64 -2.39
N GLU A 55 -7.84 -6.55 -3.71
CA GLU A 55 -6.70 -7.08 -4.44
C GLU A 55 -5.87 -5.90 -4.94
N LEU A 56 -4.57 -6.11 -5.10
CA LEU A 56 -3.66 -5.11 -5.67
C LEU A 56 -2.54 -5.81 -6.43
N GLU A 57 -1.94 -5.09 -7.34
CA GLU A 57 -0.82 -5.57 -8.15
C GLU A 57 0.34 -4.57 -8.11
N PHE A 58 1.56 -5.12 -8.08
CA PHE A 58 2.80 -4.37 -8.30
C PHE A 58 3.14 -4.50 -9.79
N HIS A 59 3.06 -3.40 -10.52
CA HIS A 59 3.28 -3.39 -11.95
C HIS A 59 4.04 -2.13 -12.38
N GLU A 60 5.14 -2.32 -13.12
CA GLU A 60 5.95 -1.23 -13.69
C GLU A 60 6.34 -0.11 -12.69
N GLY A 61 6.63 -0.48 -11.45
CA GLY A 61 7.02 0.48 -10.41
C GLY A 61 5.86 1.26 -9.80
N GLN A 62 4.63 0.78 -10.01
CA GLN A 62 3.41 1.30 -9.39
C GLN A 62 2.68 0.22 -8.61
N ILE A 63 1.80 0.62 -7.72
CA ILE A 63 0.83 -0.27 -7.08
C ILE A 63 -0.55 0.14 -7.57
N THR A 64 -1.23 -0.82 -8.21
CA THR A 64 -2.55 -0.61 -8.80
C THR A 64 -3.61 -1.47 -8.12
N LEU A 65 -4.83 -0.99 -8.05
CA LEU A 65 -5.97 -1.73 -7.52
C LEU A 65 -7.28 -1.34 -8.21
N GLY A 66 -8.17 -2.32 -8.32
CA GLY A 66 -9.51 -2.13 -8.85
C GLY A 66 -10.57 -2.15 -7.75
N MET A 67 -11.67 -1.44 -7.94
CA MET A 67 -12.85 -1.48 -7.07
C MET A 67 -14.10 -1.67 -7.89
N MET A 68 -14.92 -2.63 -7.47
CA MET A 68 -16.21 -2.90 -8.12
C MET A 68 -17.12 -1.68 -8.08
N GLY A 69 -17.84 -1.43 -9.17
CA GLY A 69 -18.84 -0.37 -9.26
C GLY A 69 -19.87 -0.48 -8.14
N LYS A 70 -20.30 0.66 -7.60
CA LYS A 70 -21.27 0.78 -6.49
C LYS A 70 -20.80 0.20 -5.14
N SER A 71 -19.55 -0.27 -5.02
CA SER A 71 -19.05 -0.70 -3.71
C SER A 71 -18.89 0.50 -2.77
N MET A 72 -19.13 0.26 -1.48
CA MET A 72 -19.04 1.34 -0.48
C MET A 72 -17.64 1.91 -0.37
N LYS A 73 -16.60 1.07 -0.49
CA LYS A 73 -15.21 1.53 -0.50
C LYS A 73 -14.90 2.44 -1.71
N LEU A 74 -15.51 2.19 -2.89
CA LEU A 74 -15.36 3.06 -4.05
C LEU A 74 -15.97 4.45 -3.80
N LEU A 75 -17.15 4.50 -3.19
CA LEU A 75 -17.78 5.76 -2.79
C LEU A 75 -16.95 6.51 -1.74
N ASP A 76 -16.36 5.78 -0.80
CA ASP A 76 -15.49 6.36 0.22
C ASP A 76 -14.28 7.03 -0.43
N VAL A 77 -13.52 6.32 -1.27
CA VAL A 77 -12.26 6.84 -1.86
C VAL A 77 -12.47 7.94 -2.88
N ARG A 78 -13.61 7.98 -3.55
CA ARG A 78 -13.99 9.10 -4.43
C ARG A 78 -14.29 10.37 -3.66
N ARG A 79 -14.74 10.25 -2.42
CA ARG A 79 -15.00 11.38 -1.51
C ARG A 79 -13.75 11.78 -0.75
N ASP A 80 -12.99 10.81 -0.25
CA ASP A 80 -11.76 11.00 0.51
C ASP A 80 -10.75 9.92 0.09
N PRO A 81 -9.70 10.29 -0.66
CA PRO A 81 -8.78 9.32 -1.26
C PRO A 81 -7.81 8.68 -0.27
N ARG A 82 -7.81 9.08 1.01
CA ARG A 82 -6.92 8.53 2.03
C ARG A 82 -7.22 7.06 2.30
N VAL A 83 -6.20 6.22 2.23
CA VAL A 83 -6.31 4.79 2.48
C VAL A 83 -5.12 4.26 3.28
N ALA A 84 -5.34 3.14 3.93
CA ALA A 84 -4.29 2.29 4.46
C ALA A 84 -4.51 0.85 4.02
N LEU A 85 -3.44 0.17 3.64
CA LEU A 85 -3.42 -1.21 3.17
C LEU A 85 -2.62 -2.08 4.15
N HIS A 86 -3.10 -3.29 4.39
CA HIS A 86 -2.41 -4.30 5.17
C HIS A 86 -2.21 -5.56 4.33
N SER A 87 -1.00 -6.10 4.37
CA SER A 87 -0.68 -7.36 3.70
C SER A 87 -1.53 -8.53 4.24
N PRO A 88 -1.64 -9.65 3.51
CA PRO A 88 -2.18 -10.88 4.08
C PRO A 88 -1.44 -11.25 5.36
N THR A 89 -2.17 -11.68 6.39
CA THR A 89 -1.58 -12.22 7.62
C THR A 89 -1.21 -13.68 7.39
N ILE A 90 0.04 -14.03 7.66
CA ILE A 90 0.54 -15.41 7.58
C ILE A 90 0.96 -15.82 8.97
N GLU A 91 0.35 -16.90 9.48
CA GLU A 91 0.71 -17.44 10.79
C GLU A 91 2.07 -18.15 10.73
N PRO A 92 2.97 -17.90 11.69
CA PRO A 92 4.21 -18.66 11.81
C PRO A 92 3.95 -20.11 12.22
N PRO A 93 4.89 -21.03 11.96
CA PRO A 93 4.85 -22.35 12.56
C PRO A 93 4.77 -22.26 14.09
N LYS A 94 4.03 -23.18 14.71
CA LYS A 94 3.91 -23.19 16.17
C LYS A 94 5.28 -23.29 16.86
N GLY A 95 5.54 -22.38 17.79
CA GLY A 95 6.78 -22.32 18.55
C GLY A 95 7.97 -21.72 17.80
N GLN A 96 7.76 -21.09 16.65
CA GLN A 96 8.80 -20.46 15.83
C GLN A 96 8.40 -19.04 15.44
N PRO A 97 8.23 -18.12 16.39
CA PRO A 97 7.79 -16.74 16.09
C PRO A 97 8.75 -15.95 15.22
N SER A 98 10.04 -16.28 15.23
CA SER A 98 11.06 -15.68 14.35
C SER A 98 10.90 -16.07 12.88
N GLU A 99 10.19 -17.15 12.57
CA GLU A 99 9.84 -17.53 11.21
C GLU A 99 8.61 -16.77 10.69
N HIS A 100 7.98 -15.94 11.52
CA HIS A 100 6.93 -15.05 11.06
C HIS A 100 7.53 -14.03 10.08
N PRO A 101 7.06 -14.03 8.83
CA PRO A 101 7.66 -13.17 7.80
C PRO A 101 7.36 -11.68 8.00
N GLY A 102 6.57 -11.35 9.00
CA GLY A 102 6.13 -10.00 9.33
C GLY A 102 4.88 -9.55 8.59
N ASP A 103 4.43 -8.36 8.94
CA ASP A 103 3.31 -7.67 8.34
C ASP A 103 3.79 -6.41 7.64
N ALA A 104 3.29 -6.15 6.43
CA ALA A 104 3.55 -4.93 5.71
C ALA A 104 2.29 -4.06 5.61
N LYS A 105 2.49 -2.75 5.69
CA LYS A 105 1.44 -1.73 5.60
C LYS A 105 1.86 -0.64 4.64
N ILE A 106 0.90 -0.13 3.88
CA ILE A 106 1.09 1.01 2.98
C ILE A 106 -0.03 2.00 3.25
N ALA A 107 0.31 3.27 3.45
CA ALA A 107 -0.66 4.35 3.55
C ALA A 107 -0.41 5.39 2.47
N GLY A 108 -1.47 5.98 1.94
CA GLY A 108 -1.37 6.98 0.88
C GLY A 108 -2.71 7.50 0.41
N LEU A 109 -2.68 8.10 -0.77
CA LEU A 109 -3.84 8.63 -1.45
C LEU A 109 -4.09 7.86 -2.73
N LEU A 110 -5.33 7.44 -2.98
CA LEU A 110 -5.69 6.81 -4.25
C LEU A 110 -5.91 7.86 -5.34
N ILE A 111 -5.31 7.63 -6.50
CA ILE A 111 -5.49 8.42 -7.70
C ILE A 111 -6.29 7.58 -8.69
N GLU A 112 -7.49 8.03 -9.04
CA GLU A 112 -8.37 7.32 -9.98
C GLU A 112 -7.94 7.58 -11.42
N HIS A 113 -7.76 6.51 -12.18
CA HIS A 113 -7.63 6.57 -13.62
C HIS A 113 -9.01 6.56 -14.29
N ILE A 114 -9.12 7.17 -15.47
CA ILE A 114 -10.40 7.24 -16.20
C ILE A 114 -10.86 5.82 -16.54
N ALA A 115 -12.10 5.50 -16.15
CA ALA A 115 -12.71 4.17 -16.23
C ALA A 115 -12.78 3.52 -17.63
N ALA A 116 -12.40 4.23 -18.69
CA ALA A 116 -12.34 3.71 -20.06
C ALA A 116 -11.44 2.49 -20.24
N ASP A 117 -10.49 2.28 -19.34
CA ASP A 117 -9.47 1.21 -19.45
C ASP A 117 -9.94 -0.15 -18.91
N LEU A 118 -11.07 -0.19 -18.19
CA LEU A 118 -11.57 -1.44 -17.58
C LEU A 118 -12.55 -2.23 -18.48
N GLY A 119 -12.89 -1.68 -19.63
CA GLY A 119 -13.79 -2.31 -20.60
C GLY A 119 -15.27 -2.37 -20.17
N PRO A 120 -16.17 -2.77 -21.09
CA PRO A 120 -17.61 -2.75 -20.87
C PRO A 120 -18.13 -3.77 -19.86
N GLU A 121 -17.30 -4.76 -19.46
CA GLU A 121 -17.66 -5.77 -18.48
C GLU A 121 -17.73 -5.23 -17.04
N TYR A 122 -17.08 -4.08 -16.77
CA TYR A 122 -17.03 -3.47 -15.43
C TYR A 122 -17.55 -2.03 -15.43
N PRO A 123 -18.84 -1.83 -15.82
CA PRO A 123 -19.39 -0.48 -15.84
C PRO A 123 -19.37 0.12 -14.43
N SER A 124 -18.90 1.37 -14.31
CA SER A 124 -18.80 2.11 -13.05
C SER A 124 -17.73 1.62 -12.06
N ALA A 125 -16.89 0.65 -12.41
CA ALA A 125 -15.76 0.26 -11.59
C ALA A 125 -14.71 1.38 -11.54
N GLY A 126 -13.90 1.42 -10.47
CA GLY A 126 -12.78 2.32 -10.31
C GLY A 126 -11.46 1.58 -10.50
N ALA A 127 -10.52 2.19 -11.21
CA ALA A 127 -9.12 1.78 -11.29
C ALA A 127 -8.24 2.86 -10.69
N PHE A 128 -7.32 2.45 -9.82
CA PHE A 128 -6.52 3.37 -9.02
C PHE A 128 -5.05 2.98 -9.04
N GLU A 129 -4.19 3.99 -8.91
CA GLU A 129 -2.83 3.84 -8.39
C GLU A 129 -2.73 4.54 -7.03
N ILE A 130 -1.71 4.22 -6.24
CA ILE A 130 -1.50 4.83 -4.93
C ILE A 130 -0.33 5.83 -4.96
N ASP A 131 -0.60 7.07 -4.55
CA ASP A 131 0.41 8.04 -4.11
C ASP A 131 0.86 7.64 -2.70
N ILE A 132 2.01 6.97 -2.62
CA ILE A 132 2.51 6.34 -1.40
C ILE A 132 3.07 7.40 -0.46
N ARG A 133 2.55 7.45 0.77
CA ARG A 133 3.00 8.37 1.82
C ARG A 133 3.86 7.69 2.87
N GLU A 134 3.52 6.47 3.22
CA GLU A 134 4.23 5.69 4.23
C GLU A 134 4.19 4.21 3.88
N VAL A 135 5.29 3.52 4.11
CA VAL A 135 5.38 2.05 4.07
C VAL A 135 6.02 1.57 5.37
N VAL A 136 5.45 0.56 5.99
CA VAL A 136 5.97 -0.03 7.23
C VAL A 136 6.03 -1.55 7.11
N LEU A 137 7.14 -2.13 7.53
CA LEU A 137 7.32 -3.57 7.70
C LEU A 137 7.65 -3.86 9.15
N THR A 138 6.94 -4.81 9.75
CA THR A 138 7.11 -5.19 11.16
C THR A 138 7.35 -6.68 11.27
N TYR A 139 8.39 -7.12 11.94
CA TYR A 139 8.72 -8.54 12.15
C TYR A 139 9.50 -8.74 13.44
N ILE A 140 9.57 -9.99 13.92
CA ILE A 140 10.40 -10.38 15.06
C ILE A 140 11.80 -10.71 14.54
N ASP A 141 12.84 -10.27 15.26
CA ASP A 141 14.23 -10.59 14.93
C ASP A 141 14.54 -12.08 15.15
N GLU A 142 15.68 -12.53 14.61
CA GLU A 142 16.11 -13.93 14.72
C GLU A 142 16.38 -14.37 16.16
N THR A 143 16.64 -13.44 17.06
CA THR A 143 16.85 -13.74 18.50
C THR A 143 15.56 -13.85 19.27
N GLU A 144 14.41 -13.56 18.66
CA GLU A 144 13.06 -13.54 19.24
C GLU A 144 12.89 -12.57 20.43
N THR A 145 13.79 -11.60 20.53
CA THR A 145 13.83 -10.65 21.64
C THR A 145 13.35 -9.25 21.28
N HIS A 146 13.32 -8.91 19.98
CA HIS A 146 12.98 -7.57 19.54
C HIS A 146 11.98 -7.57 18.39
N LEU A 147 11.06 -6.62 18.47
CA LEU A 147 10.22 -6.23 17.34
C LEU A 147 11.01 -5.27 16.44
N VAL A 148 11.27 -5.68 15.22
CA VAL A 148 11.90 -4.83 14.21
C VAL A 148 10.83 -4.08 13.44
N ILE A 149 11.02 -2.77 13.27
CA ILE A 149 10.16 -1.89 12.48
C ILE A 149 11.02 -1.21 11.44
N GLU A 150 10.84 -1.60 10.19
CA GLU A 150 11.37 -0.88 9.03
C GLU A 150 10.28 0.04 8.48
N SER A 151 10.63 1.26 8.08
CA SER A 151 9.67 2.21 7.52
C SER A 151 10.29 3.08 6.46
N TRP A 152 9.49 3.54 5.54
CA TRP A 152 9.84 4.51 4.52
C TRP A 152 8.75 5.59 4.44
N ASP A 153 9.18 6.84 4.32
CA ASP A 153 8.34 7.96 3.91
C ASP A 153 9.12 8.92 3.00
N ALA A 154 8.42 9.72 2.20
CA ALA A 154 9.05 10.59 1.21
C ALA A 154 9.95 11.69 1.83
N ALA A 155 9.73 12.08 3.08
CA ALA A 155 10.50 13.12 3.75
C ALA A 155 11.83 12.60 4.31
N HIS A 156 11.89 11.33 4.72
CA HIS A 156 13.03 10.79 5.47
C HIS A 156 13.66 9.55 4.83
N GLY A 157 13.06 8.96 3.78
CA GLY A 157 13.53 7.72 3.19
C GLY A 157 13.35 6.51 4.12
N TRP A 158 14.14 5.47 3.90
CA TRP A 158 14.11 4.25 4.70
C TRP A 158 14.76 4.43 6.08
N ARG A 159 14.12 3.85 7.10
CA ARG A 159 14.60 3.83 8.49
C ARG A 159 14.31 2.49 9.13
N LYS A 160 15.16 2.08 10.07
CA LYS A 160 15.00 0.87 10.88
C LYS A 160 15.12 1.20 12.36
N ARG A 161 14.24 0.63 13.16
CA ARG A 161 14.25 0.71 14.63
C ARG A 161 13.82 -0.62 15.24
N THR A 162 14.21 -0.85 16.48
CA THR A 162 13.84 -2.03 17.26
C THR A 162 13.14 -1.61 18.55
N ARG A 163 12.26 -2.49 19.03
CA ARG A 163 11.62 -2.39 20.34
C ARG A 163 11.78 -3.72 21.08
N SER A 164 12.23 -3.66 22.32
CA SER A 164 12.24 -4.78 23.29
C SER A 164 10.94 -4.82 24.04
#